data_2914007ac70b71c141817fe9c64cbd52
#
_entry.id   2914007ac70b71c141817fe9c64cbd52
#
_cell.length_a   1.000
_cell.length_b   1.000
_cell.length_c   1.000
_cell.angle_alpha   90.00
_cell.angle_beta   90.00
_cell.angle_gamma   90.00
#
_symmetry.space_group_name_H-M   'P 1'
#
loop_
_entity.id
_entity.type
_entity.pdbx_description
1 polymer ?
#
loop_
_entity_poly.entity_id
_entity_poly.type
_entity_poly.pdbx_seq_one_letter_code
_entity_poly.pdbx_strand_id
1 'polypeptide(L)'
;MNQQPQQAISRRAQSSAQAMGTYRFLHNPRVEPAMIGQASFDLTREAIARESVTLLLHDMTELKPVCEVSPTKLLQYSVLAVGGGDQPTVGGLMHQRWFDDPKVPAGETRKERRSRWTRSQVWPEAVEALRGKGQTAEVCGGNMAGGEASGACGGGGSGGGASGGGGRWIHVADREADDFQMFEACAQAGDGFVIRSQHDRYLTDGRRLRDAMGRADVLGCCEVDVPRRSGSKVRGLGRWDRRQRPASRVRCVLRCMRVTLAPPQNDPRYGAGFEVSVVQIQQLDGAEGDDRIDWLLLCSGPVDGLADAMRMVGWYRRRWLIEEFHKAQKTGCRLEATQLKSADAVVRLAAICGVMAVGMLQLRDAATASDKGDEPLAVEHIDGLWVAVVSKLCDHADPATLSLKQFYEQIARQGGYLFRKNDPRPGWQCLWQGIQQIRQYVDAIQRLGLNLGE
;
A
#
# COMPACT_ATOMS: atom_id res chain seq x y z
N MET A 1 -19.22 26.22 -9.51
CA MET A 1 -19.28 25.71 -10.88
C MET A 1 -17.93 25.38 -11.50
N ASN A 2 -17.11 24.53 -10.94
CA ASN A 2 -15.90 24.10 -11.64
C ASN A 2 -15.91 22.57 -11.75
N GLN A 3 -16.63 22.11 -12.77
CA GLN A 3 -16.83 20.69 -13.07
C GLN A 3 -15.65 20.03 -13.78
N GLN A 4 -14.46 20.67 -13.83
CA GLN A 4 -13.32 20.09 -14.53
C GLN A 4 -12.19 19.76 -13.55
N PRO A 5 -12.13 18.52 -13.06
CA PRO A 5 -11.06 18.07 -12.16
C PRO A 5 -9.67 18.01 -12.83
N GLN A 6 -9.56 18.33 -14.12
CA GLN A 6 -8.31 18.35 -14.90
C GLN A 6 -7.53 19.66 -14.76
N GLN A 7 -7.99 20.60 -13.95
CA GLN A 7 -7.43 21.96 -13.94
C GLN A 7 -6.34 22.11 -12.89
N ALA A 8 -5.38 23.03 -13.14
CA ALA A 8 -4.35 23.44 -12.22
C ALA A 8 -4.92 23.89 -10.86
N ILE A 9 -4.12 23.86 -9.80
CA ILE A 9 -4.50 24.27 -8.43
C ILE A 9 -5.19 25.64 -8.46
N SER A 10 -4.68 26.59 -9.26
CA SER A 10 -5.25 27.93 -9.45
C SER A 10 -6.70 27.94 -9.94
N ARG A 11 -7.11 26.95 -10.69
CA ARG A 11 -8.48 26.82 -11.20
C ARG A 11 -9.42 26.03 -10.30
N ARG A 12 -8.85 25.26 -9.34
CA ARG A 12 -9.61 24.53 -8.31
C ARG A 12 -9.90 25.39 -7.09
N ALA A 13 -9.07 26.40 -6.85
CA ALA A 13 -9.23 27.31 -5.72
C ALA A 13 -10.47 28.18 -5.91
N GLN A 14 -11.21 28.40 -4.84
CA GLN A 14 -12.40 29.25 -4.82
C GLN A 14 -12.05 30.75 -4.87
N SER A 15 -10.79 31.08 -4.60
CA SER A 15 -10.26 32.45 -4.67
C SER A 15 -8.78 32.45 -5.02
N SER A 16 -8.27 33.59 -5.51
CA SER A 16 -6.84 33.77 -5.74
C SER A 16 -6.03 33.64 -4.46
N ALA A 17 -6.56 34.09 -3.33
CA ALA A 17 -5.93 33.96 -2.02
C ALA A 17 -5.77 32.50 -1.61
N GLN A 18 -6.80 31.66 -1.83
CA GLN A 18 -6.74 30.22 -1.56
C GLN A 18 -5.73 29.51 -2.48
N ALA A 19 -5.69 29.85 -3.77
CA ALA A 19 -4.69 29.34 -4.69
C ALA A 19 -3.28 29.68 -4.22
N MET A 20 -3.04 30.94 -3.89
CA MET A 20 -1.75 31.43 -3.41
C MET A 20 -1.35 30.74 -2.10
N GLY A 21 -2.28 30.61 -1.15
CA GLY A 21 -2.05 29.89 0.11
C GLY A 21 -1.64 28.43 -0.12
N THR A 22 -2.31 27.74 -1.04
CA THR A 22 -1.97 26.36 -1.42
C THR A 22 -0.57 26.27 -2.01
N TYR A 23 -0.22 27.14 -2.95
CA TYR A 23 1.13 27.17 -3.52
C TYR A 23 2.20 27.47 -2.47
N ARG A 24 1.96 28.45 -1.58
CA ARG A 24 2.87 28.79 -0.47
C ARG A 24 3.07 27.59 0.45
N PHE A 25 2.01 26.88 0.79
CA PHE A 25 2.09 25.68 1.62
C PHE A 25 2.94 24.59 0.94
N LEU A 26 2.65 24.25 -0.32
CA LEU A 26 3.35 23.20 -1.05
C LEU A 26 4.84 23.52 -1.30
N HIS A 27 5.21 24.81 -1.38
CA HIS A 27 6.60 25.25 -1.57
C HIS A 27 7.30 25.65 -0.27
N ASN A 28 6.64 25.53 0.89
CA ASN A 28 7.25 25.86 2.17
C ASN A 28 8.21 24.77 2.64
N PRO A 29 9.53 25.02 2.70
CA PRO A 29 10.51 24.03 3.12
C PRO A 29 10.37 23.58 4.57
N ARG A 30 9.66 24.35 5.41
CA ARG A 30 9.37 23.99 6.81
C ARG A 30 8.25 22.94 6.94
N VAL A 31 7.50 22.68 5.88
CA VAL A 31 6.45 21.66 5.86
C VAL A 31 7.07 20.36 5.39
N GLU A 32 7.39 19.48 6.30
CA GLU A 32 7.90 18.15 5.96
C GLU A 32 6.75 17.22 5.57
N PRO A 33 6.90 16.43 4.49
CA PRO A 33 5.87 15.49 4.03
C PRO A 33 5.43 14.50 5.11
N ALA A 34 6.36 14.03 5.95
CA ALA A 34 6.06 13.12 7.06
C ALA A 34 5.10 13.74 8.08
N MET A 35 5.25 15.05 8.39
CA MET A 35 4.35 15.76 9.31
C MET A 35 2.90 15.79 8.80
N ILE A 36 2.71 15.86 7.47
CA ILE A 36 1.38 15.86 6.86
C ILE A 36 0.65 14.51 7.13
N GLY A 37 1.39 13.41 7.08
CA GLY A 37 0.86 12.07 7.30
C GLY A 37 0.76 11.67 8.77
N GLN A 38 1.48 12.34 9.68
CA GLN A 38 1.71 11.87 11.05
C GLN A 38 0.41 11.56 11.81
N ALA A 39 -0.54 12.49 11.83
CA ALA A 39 -1.81 12.27 12.51
C ALA A 39 -2.59 11.04 11.96
N SER A 40 -2.50 10.80 10.65
CA SER A 40 -3.10 9.63 10.01
C SER A 40 -2.36 8.34 10.40
N PHE A 41 -1.03 8.40 10.55
CA PHE A 41 -0.24 7.25 11.00
C PHE A 41 -0.54 6.90 12.46
N ASP A 42 -0.71 7.91 13.32
CA ASP A 42 -1.05 7.72 14.74
C ASP A 42 -2.44 7.09 14.88
N LEU A 43 -3.45 7.62 14.18
CA LEU A 43 -4.79 7.02 14.13
C LEU A 43 -4.76 5.58 13.60
N THR A 44 -3.91 5.30 12.62
CA THR A 44 -3.72 3.93 12.12
C THR A 44 -3.15 3.03 13.20
N ARG A 45 -2.14 3.48 13.96
CA ARG A 45 -1.57 2.72 15.09
C ARG A 45 -2.61 2.40 16.16
N GLU A 46 -3.46 3.36 16.49
CA GLU A 46 -4.56 3.17 17.46
C GLU A 46 -5.59 2.14 16.93
N ALA A 47 -5.94 2.23 15.66
CA ALA A 47 -6.90 1.30 15.05
C ALA A 47 -6.39 -0.15 15.06
N ILE A 48 -5.13 -0.36 14.68
CA ILE A 48 -4.53 -1.70 14.62
C ILE A 48 -4.11 -2.27 15.98
N ALA A 49 -4.05 -1.45 17.03
CA ALA A 49 -3.70 -1.93 18.37
C ALA A 49 -4.71 -2.96 18.92
N ARG A 50 -5.91 -3.01 18.36
CA ARG A 50 -6.97 -3.95 18.72
C ARG A 50 -6.94 -5.25 17.91
N GLU A 51 -6.11 -5.29 16.84
CA GLU A 51 -6.00 -6.45 15.96
C GLU A 51 -5.03 -7.47 16.55
N SER A 52 -5.41 -8.75 16.58
CA SER A 52 -4.51 -9.85 16.99
C SER A 52 -3.37 -10.06 15.97
N VAL A 53 -3.66 -9.84 14.70
CA VAL A 53 -2.70 -9.88 13.60
C VAL A 53 -2.95 -8.68 12.68
N THR A 54 -1.89 -7.92 12.41
CA THR A 54 -1.90 -6.83 11.42
C THR A 54 -0.97 -7.18 10.26
N LEU A 55 -1.48 -7.09 9.06
CA LEU A 55 -0.70 -7.18 7.83
C LEU A 55 -0.18 -5.80 7.48
N LEU A 56 1.12 -5.67 7.32
CA LEU A 56 1.79 -4.48 6.82
C LEU A 56 2.10 -4.71 5.34
N LEU A 57 1.28 -4.15 4.47
CA LEU A 57 1.40 -4.30 3.02
C LEU A 57 2.40 -3.28 2.50
N HIS A 58 3.47 -3.75 1.89
CA HIS A 58 4.54 -2.92 1.35
C HIS A 58 4.47 -2.86 -0.17
N ASP A 59 4.64 -1.68 -0.72
CA ASP A 59 4.78 -1.50 -2.17
C ASP A 59 5.49 -0.20 -2.52
N MET A 60 6.11 -0.18 -3.69
CA MET A 60 6.79 0.97 -4.24
C MET A 60 6.17 1.35 -5.58
N THR A 61 6.00 2.64 -5.82
CA THR A 61 5.43 3.14 -7.06
C THR A 61 6.16 4.37 -7.57
N GLU A 62 6.27 4.50 -8.89
CA GLU A 62 6.78 5.70 -9.54
C GLU A 62 5.68 6.76 -9.62
N LEU A 63 5.97 8.00 -9.21
CA LEU A 63 5.12 9.17 -9.42
C LEU A 63 5.51 9.83 -10.75
N LYS A 64 4.52 10.02 -11.64
CA LYS A 64 4.71 10.57 -12.99
C LYS A 64 3.90 11.87 -13.17
N PRO A 65 4.31 12.98 -12.53
CA PRO A 65 3.64 14.26 -12.75
C PRO A 65 3.80 14.72 -14.21
N VAL A 66 2.90 15.60 -14.65
CA VAL A 66 2.95 16.15 -16.02
C VAL A 66 4.25 16.88 -16.31
N CYS A 67 4.77 17.61 -15.33
CA CYS A 67 6.07 18.27 -15.42
C CYS A 67 7.17 17.33 -14.93
N GLU A 68 8.32 17.36 -15.61
CA GLU A 68 9.51 16.68 -15.12
C GLU A 68 10.03 17.39 -13.88
N VAL A 69 10.08 16.70 -12.76
CA VAL A 69 10.43 17.26 -11.44
C VAL A 69 11.66 16.59 -10.83
N SER A 70 12.18 15.54 -11.46
CA SER A 70 13.32 14.76 -11.02
C SER A 70 14.19 14.38 -12.21
N PRO A 71 15.53 14.40 -12.08
CA PRO A 71 16.45 13.97 -13.11
C PRO A 71 16.44 12.44 -13.34
N THR A 72 15.75 11.73 -12.48
CA THR A 72 15.52 10.28 -12.56
C THR A 72 14.04 10.02 -12.36
N LYS A 73 13.69 8.90 -11.73
CA LYS A 73 12.31 8.61 -11.35
C LYS A 73 12.06 9.05 -9.92
N LEU A 74 10.98 9.80 -9.70
CA LEU A 74 10.50 10.06 -8.35
C LEU A 74 9.71 8.84 -7.86
N LEU A 75 10.25 8.15 -6.87
CA LEU A 75 9.66 6.95 -6.29
C LEU A 75 8.96 7.28 -4.98
N GLN A 76 7.85 6.60 -4.74
CA GLN A 76 7.14 6.60 -3.47
C GLN A 76 7.09 5.17 -2.94
N TYR A 77 7.55 4.98 -1.74
CA TYR A 77 7.38 3.77 -0.96
C TYR A 77 6.29 3.97 0.09
N SER A 78 5.43 2.99 0.28
CA SER A 78 4.30 3.07 1.21
C SER A 78 4.12 1.77 1.97
N VAL A 79 3.64 1.88 3.22
CA VAL A 79 3.22 0.74 4.03
C VAL A 79 1.77 0.97 4.47
N LEU A 80 0.88 0.06 4.09
CA LEU A 80 -0.54 0.09 4.42
C LEU A 80 -0.85 -1.02 5.44
N ALA A 81 -1.46 -0.65 6.57
CA ALA A 81 -1.90 -1.61 7.58
C ALA A 81 -3.31 -2.14 7.26
N VAL A 82 -3.47 -3.45 7.38
CA VAL A 82 -4.74 -4.15 7.14
C VAL A 82 -4.91 -5.25 8.20
N GLY A 83 -6.11 -5.44 8.71
CA GLY A 83 -6.41 -6.54 9.63
C GLY A 83 -6.09 -7.90 9.04
N GLY A 84 -5.52 -8.81 9.85
CA GLY A 84 -5.13 -10.16 9.46
C GLY A 84 -6.24 -11.20 9.54
N GLY A 85 -7.41 -10.86 10.10
CA GLY A 85 -8.58 -11.73 10.25
C GLY A 85 -9.25 -12.11 8.93
N ASP A 86 -10.33 -12.89 8.98
CA ASP A 86 -11.05 -13.36 7.78
C ASP A 86 -11.71 -12.22 7.00
N GLN A 87 -12.15 -11.20 7.69
CA GLN A 87 -12.65 -9.94 7.12
C GLN A 87 -11.55 -8.88 7.25
N PRO A 88 -10.81 -8.59 6.18
CA PRO A 88 -9.76 -7.57 6.25
C PRO A 88 -10.39 -6.18 6.39
N THR A 89 -9.95 -5.44 7.39
CA THR A 89 -10.27 -4.02 7.56
C THR A 89 -9.05 -3.18 7.21
N VAL A 90 -9.23 -2.14 6.42
CA VAL A 90 -8.15 -1.21 6.10
C VAL A 90 -7.91 -0.30 7.30
N GLY A 91 -6.82 -0.53 8.02
CA GLY A 91 -6.42 0.29 9.17
C GLY A 91 -5.93 1.68 8.74
N GLY A 92 -5.09 1.75 7.73
CA GLY A 92 -4.56 3.01 7.20
C GLY A 92 -3.08 2.94 6.83
N LEU A 93 -2.48 4.11 6.55
CA LEU A 93 -1.05 4.20 6.31
C LEU A 93 -0.25 4.14 7.61
N MET A 94 0.89 3.44 7.55
CA MET A 94 1.86 3.36 8.63
C MET A 94 3.16 4.07 8.31
N HIS A 95 3.51 4.16 7.02
CA HIS A 95 4.77 4.75 6.59
C HIS A 95 4.68 5.20 5.13
N GLN A 96 5.32 6.32 4.80
CA GLN A 96 5.57 6.76 3.43
C GLN A 96 6.96 7.39 3.34
N ARG A 97 7.64 7.13 2.23
CA ARG A 97 8.93 7.73 1.89
C ARG A 97 8.98 8.05 0.41
N TRP A 98 9.62 9.16 0.06
CA TRP A 98 9.83 9.58 -1.33
C TRP A 98 11.32 9.78 -1.57
N PHE A 99 11.78 9.37 -2.73
CA PHE A 99 13.19 9.49 -3.11
C PHE A 99 13.36 9.41 -4.63
N ASP A 100 14.46 9.95 -5.11
CA ASP A 100 14.86 9.79 -6.50
C ASP A 100 15.48 8.39 -6.72
N ASP A 101 15.13 7.73 -7.83
CA ASP A 101 15.70 6.42 -8.17
C ASP A 101 17.22 6.54 -8.31
N PRO A 102 18.02 5.84 -7.50
CA PRO A 102 19.46 6.06 -7.45
C PRO A 102 20.11 5.64 -8.78
N LYS A 103 20.86 6.58 -9.39
CA LYS A 103 21.67 6.28 -10.58
C LYS A 103 22.81 5.33 -10.21
N VAL A 104 23.05 4.35 -11.06
CA VAL A 104 24.25 3.50 -10.97
C VAL A 104 25.39 4.23 -11.69
N PRO A 105 26.48 4.61 -11.00
CA PRO A 105 27.61 5.26 -11.64
C PRO A 105 28.27 4.33 -12.66
N ALA A 106 28.65 4.88 -13.80
CA ALA A 106 29.42 4.13 -14.80
C ALA A 106 30.79 3.76 -14.21
N GLY A 107 31.18 2.47 -14.35
CA GLY A 107 32.45 1.98 -13.83
C GLY A 107 32.50 1.76 -12.31
N GLU A 108 31.37 1.76 -11.62
CA GLU A 108 31.27 1.50 -10.18
C GLU A 108 31.93 0.17 -9.80
N THR A 109 32.88 0.21 -8.87
CA THR A 109 33.55 -0.98 -8.34
C THR A 109 32.62 -1.77 -7.42
N ARG A 110 32.93 -3.06 -7.21
CA ARG A 110 32.17 -3.92 -6.27
C ARG A 110 32.15 -3.35 -4.85
N LYS A 111 33.24 -2.70 -4.40
CA LYS A 111 33.33 -2.09 -3.07
C LYS A 111 32.41 -0.87 -2.95
N GLU A 112 32.42 0.03 -3.94
CA GLU A 112 31.56 1.20 -4.00
C GLU A 112 30.08 0.81 -4.05
N ARG A 113 29.75 -0.19 -4.87
CA ARG A 113 28.39 -0.73 -4.96
C ARG A 113 27.87 -1.26 -3.61
N ARG A 114 28.73 -1.87 -2.79
CA ARG A 114 28.35 -2.36 -1.47
C ARG A 114 28.11 -1.26 -0.45
N SER A 115 28.78 -0.12 -0.59
CA SER A 115 28.64 1.03 0.33
C SER A 115 27.59 2.03 -0.12
N ARG A 116 27.17 1.97 -1.39
CA ARG A 116 26.15 2.88 -1.91
C ARG A 116 24.75 2.43 -1.48
N TRP A 117 23.93 3.38 -1.05
CA TRP A 117 22.51 3.12 -0.83
C TRP A 117 21.82 2.66 -2.12
N THR A 118 21.03 1.60 -2.04
CA THR A 118 20.31 1.01 -3.17
C THR A 118 18.81 1.00 -2.86
N ARG A 119 18.02 0.98 -3.89
CA ARG A 119 16.55 0.95 -3.77
C ARG A 119 16.04 -0.19 -2.88
N SER A 120 16.74 -1.32 -2.84
CA SER A 120 16.35 -2.46 -1.99
C SER A 120 16.47 -2.18 -0.48
N GLN A 121 17.27 -1.18 -0.08
CA GLN A 121 17.43 -0.84 1.34
C GLN A 121 16.21 -0.11 1.93
N VAL A 122 15.31 0.41 1.09
CA VAL A 122 14.08 1.04 1.59
C VAL A 122 13.19 0.07 2.38
N TRP A 123 13.25 -1.22 2.05
CA TRP A 123 12.43 -2.25 2.71
C TRP A 123 12.83 -2.49 4.16
N PRO A 124 14.10 -2.86 4.48
CA PRO A 124 14.54 -3.03 5.86
C PRO A 124 14.48 -1.72 6.66
N GLU A 125 14.85 -0.58 6.07
CA GLU A 125 14.76 0.74 6.72
C GLU A 125 13.33 1.08 7.14
N ALA A 126 12.33 0.69 6.35
CA ALA A 126 10.93 0.88 6.71
C ALA A 126 10.50 0.01 7.90
N VAL A 127 10.98 -1.24 7.99
CA VAL A 127 10.72 -2.10 9.15
C VAL A 127 11.28 -1.46 10.42
N GLU A 128 12.50 -0.94 10.36
CA GLU A 128 13.14 -0.25 11.48
C GLU A 128 12.38 1.02 11.88
N ALA A 129 11.98 1.84 10.91
CA ALA A 129 11.21 3.06 11.14
C ALA A 129 9.85 2.80 11.81
N LEU A 130 9.17 1.72 11.42
CA LEU A 130 7.89 1.32 12.00
C LEU A 130 7.99 0.96 13.48
N ARG A 131 9.13 0.49 13.95
CA ARG A 131 9.40 0.12 15.36
C ARG A 131 9.98 1.26 16.21
N GLY A 132 10.07 2.48 15.66
CA GLY A 132 10.47 3.67 16.39
C GLY A 132 11.98 3.82 16.59
N LYS A 133 12.80 3.06 15.88
CA LYS A 133 14.26 3.25 15.82
C LYS A 133 14.62 4.11 14.62
N GLY A 134 14.28 5.39 14.65
CA GLY A 134 14.71 6.30 13.59
C GLY A 134 13.61 7.15 12.95
N GLN A 135 12.97 8.00 13.73
CA GLN A 135 12.24 9.12 13.15
C GLN A 135 13.21 10.26 12.82
N THR A 136 13.89 10.14 11.69
CA THR A 136 14.42 11.32 10.98
C THR A 136 13.94 11.20 9.55
N ALA A 137 12.96 12.03 9.18
CA ALA A 137 12.54 12.22 7.81
C ALA A 137 13.68 12.91 7.06
N GLU A 138 14.64 12.17 6.55
CA GLU A 138 15.61 12.71 5.60
C GLU A 138 15.01 12.70 4.20
N VAL A 139 14.66 13.88 3.76
CA VAL A 139 14.59 14.19 2.33
C VAL A 139 16.02 14.16 1.83
N CYS A 140 16.44 13.09 1.18
CA CYS A 140 17.74 13.03 0.52
C CYS A 140 17.73 13.91 -0.74
N GLY A 141 17.88 15.23 -0.51
CA GLY A 141 18.39 16.15 -1.51
C GLY A 141 19.93 16.02 -1.52
N GLY A 142 20.51 15.82 -2.70
CA GLY A 142 21.89 15.50 -2.91
C GLY A 142 22.92 16.41 -2.24
N ASN A 143 24.02 15.81 -1.93
CA ASN A 143 25.35 16.20 -1.49
C ASN A 143 25.65 15.85 -0.03
N MET A 144 26.34 14.73 0.15
CA MET A 144 27.02 14.41 1.40
C MET A 144 28.54 14.37 1.17
N ALA A 145 29.21 15.34 1.73
CA ALA A 145 30.63 15.29 2.05
C ALA A 145 30.79 14.65 3.44
N GLY A 146 31.80 13.81 3.57
CA GLY A 146 32.18 12.91 4.63
C GLY A 146 32.03 13.37 6.09
N GLY A 147 31.81 12.37 6.93
CA GLY A 147 31.93 12.45 8.37
C GLY A 147 32.10 11.05 8.96
N GLU A 148 33.29 10.73 9.41
CA GLU A 148 33.66 9.51 10.12
C GLU A 148 32.95 9.42 11.48
N ALA A 149 32.45 8.26 11.85
CA ALA A 149 32.19 7.93 13.25
C ALA A 149 32.52 6.46 13.53
N SER A 150 33.65 6.29 14.20
CA SER A 150 34.07 5.09 14.89
C SER A 150 33.26 4.86 16.16
N GLY A 151 32.98 3.60 16.51
CA GLY A 151 32.50 3.25 17.84
C GLY A 151 31.98 1.84 17.95
N ALA A 152 32.89 0.88 18.22
CA ALA A 152 32.56 -0.46 18.65
C ALA A 152 32.08 -0.43 20.11
N CYS A 153 31.12 -1.30 20.47
CA CYS A 153 31.12 -2.04 21.72
C CYS A 153 30.08 -3.16 21.73
N GLY A 154 30.55 -4.35 22.06
CA GLY A 154 29.78 -5.55 22.27
C GLY A 154 29.10 -5.57 23.64
N GLY A 155 28.18 -6.51 23.82
CA GLY A 155 27.57 -6.81 25.10
C GLY A 155 26.31 -7.66 24.89
N GLY A 156 26.43 -8.98 25.14
CA GLY A 156 25.29 -9.87 25.21
C GLY A 156 24.40 -9.52 26.39
N GLY A 157 23.10 -9.64 26.19
CA GLY A 157 22.13 -9.52 27.24
C GLY A 157 20.83 -10.15 26.78
N SER A 158 20.56 -11.36 27.29
CA SER A 158 19.23 -11.96 27.30
C SER A 158 18.29 -11.04 28.07
N GLY A 159 17.35 -10.39 27.39
CA GLY A 159 16.37 -9.50 27.99
C GLY A 159 15.00 -9.80 27.47
N GLY A 160 14.11 -10.26 28.37
CA GLY A 160 12.74 -10.66 28.13
C GLY A 160 11.93 -9.61 27.39
N GLY A 161 11.08 -10.11 26.50
CA GLY A 161 10.13 -9.31 25.74
C GLY A 161 9.20 -8.52 26.66
N ALA A 162 9.25 -7.21 26.55
CA ALA A 162 8.20 -6.35 27.03
C ALA A 162 6.97 -6.59 26.12
N SER A 163 6.02 -7.36 26.62
CA SER A 163 4.68 -7.49 26.08
C SER A 163 3.90 -6.18 26.27
N GLY A 164 4.19 -5.17 25.44
CA GLY A 164 3.26 -4.10 25.19
C GLY A 164 2.15 -4.69 24.31
N GLY A 165 0.89 -4.57 24.73
CA GLY A 165 -0.30 -5.18 24.14
C GLY A 165 -0.66 -4.76 22.72
N GLY A 166 0.22 -5.04 21.77
CA GLY A 166 -0.01 -4.86 20.34
C GLY A 166 0.05 -6.23 19.66
N GLY A 167 -0.90 -6.52 18.77
CA GLY A 167 -0.97 -7.74 17.99
C GLY A 167 0.29 -7.99 17.15
N ARG A 168 0.42 -9.20 16.60
CA ARG A 168 1.54 -9.63 15.76
C ARG A 168 1.51 -8.91 14.41
N TRP A 169 2.61 -8.31 13.99
CA TRP A 169 2.78 -7.70 12.67
C TRP A 169 3.37 -8.70 11.69
N ILE A 170 2.80 -8.70 10.47
CA ILE A 170 3.25 -9.55 9.36
C ILE A 170 3.51 -8.65 8.16
N HIS A 171 4.75 -8.52 7.74
CA HIS A 171 5.14 -7.77 6.56
C HIS A 171 4.80 -8.56 5.30
N VAL A 172 3.99 -7.99 4.41
CA VAL A 172 3.58 -8.63 3.16
C VAL A 172 4.10 -7.81 1.99
N ALA A 173 4.93 -8.43 1.16
CA ALA A 173 5.58 -7.74 0.06
C ALA A 173 5.70 -8.62 -1.19
N ASP A 174 5.94 -7.97 -2.34
CA ASP A 174 6.17 -8.67 -3.59
C ASP A 174 7.65 -9.04 -3.78
N ARG A 175 8.01 -9.39 -5.02
CA ARG A 175 9.34 -9.89 -5.40
C ARG A 175 10.48 -8.90 -5.12
N GLU A 176 10.20 -7.59 -5.10
CA GLU A 176 11.25 -6.58 -4.88
C GLU A 176 11.81 -6.62 -3.45
N ALA A 177 11.03 -7.16 -2.50
CA ALA A 177 11.43 -7.33 -1.11
C ALA A 177 12.12 -8.68 -0.82
N ASP A 178 12.36 -9.55 -1.82
CA ASP A 178 13.05 -10.82 -1.66
C ASP A 178 14.56 -10.61 -1.44
N ASP A 179 14.90 -10.07 -0.26
CA ASP A 179 16.27 -9.74 0.16
C ASP A 179 16.51 -10.22 1.60
N PHE A 180 17.72 -10.74 1.87
CA PHE A 180 18.12 -11.18 3.21
C PHE A 180 18.05 -10.06 4.25
N GLN A 181 18.37 -8.82 3.87
CA GLN A 181 18.28 -7.68 4.79
C GLN A 181 16.85 -7.47 5.27
N MET A 182 15.86 -7.66 4.38
CA MET A 182 14.44 -7.58 4.77
C MET A 182 14.06 -8.69 5.74
N PHE A 183 14.53 -9.93 5.52
CA PHE A 183 14.21 -11.06 6.42
C PHE A 183 14.82 -10.84 7.81
N GLU A 184 16.06 -10.35 7.86
CA GLU A 184 16.74 -10.03 9.11
C GLU A 184 16.08 -8.87 9.86
N ALA A 185 15.72 -7.79 9.15
CA ALA A 185 15.04 -6.67 9.76
C ALA A 185 13.71 -7.10 10.42
N CYS A 186 12.92 -7.92 9.73
CA CYS A 186 11.70 -8.49 10.32
C CYS A 186 11.99 -9.36 11.54
N ALA A 187 13.00 -10.23 11.46
CA ALA A 187 13.36 -11.10 12.57
C ALA A 187 13.85 -10.31 13.79
N GLN A 188 14.70 -9.30 13.58
CA GLN A 188 15.19 -8.40 14.63
C GLN A 188 14.07 -7.57 15.28
N ALA A 189 13.07 -7.19 14.48
CA ALA A 189 11.87 -6.50 14.97
C ALA A 189 10.91 -7.42 15.74
N GLY A 190 11.09 -8.75 15.67
CA GLY A 190 10.16 -9.74 16.20
C GLY A 190 8.88 -9.87 15.36
N ASP A 191 8.93 -9.44 14.10
CA ASP A 191 7.81 -9.45 13.16
C ASP A 191 7.84 -10.68 12.26
N GLY A 192 6.66 -11.05 11.75
CA GLY A 192 6.56 -12.05 10.71
C GLY A 192 6.63 -11.43 9.31
N PHE A 193 6.78 -12.29 8.29
CA PHE A 193 6.68 -11.86 6.90
C PHE A 193 6.06 -12.93 5.99
N VAL A 194 5.47 -12.47 4.89
CA VAL A 194 5.06 -13.25 3.73
C VAL A 194 5.52 -12.50 2.48
N ILE A 195 6.60 -12.96 1.87
CA ILE A 195 7.25 -12.28 0.74
C ILE A 195 7.26 -13.21 -0.47
N ARG A 196 6.85 -12.71 -1.64
CA ARG A 196 6.93 -13.50 -2.86
C ARG A 196 8.37 -13.62 -3.33
N SER A 197 8.83 -14.87 -3.53
CA SER A 197 10.19 -15.11 -4.02
C SER A 197 10.37 -14.61 -5.44
N GLN A 198 11.47 -13.90 -5.67
CA GLN A 198 11.97 -13.48 -6.98
C GLN A 198 13.00 -14.46 -7.51
N HIS A 199 13.88 -14.94 -6.62
CA HIS A 199 15.08 -15.67 -6.97
C HIS A 199 14.89 -17.17 -6.76
N ASP A 200 15.41 -17.97 -7.69
CA ASP A 200 15.60 -19.40 -7.47
C ASP A 200 16.86 -19.62 -6.64
N ARG A 201 16.72 -19.43 -5.31
CA ARG A 201 17.84 -19.43 -4.36
C ARG A 201 18.41 -20.83 -4.17
N TYR A 202 19.70 -20.90 -3.86
CA TYR A 202 20.30 -22.10 -3.29
C TYR A 202 19.82 -22.30 -1.86
N LEU A 203 19.62 -23.55 -1.49
CA LEU A 203 19.44 -24.00 -0.11
C LEU A 203 20.80 -24.40 0.48
N THR A 204 20.89 -24.44 1.78
CA THR A 204 22.14 -24.85 2.47
C THR A 204 22.54 -26.30 2.19
N ASP A 205 21.61 -27.14 1.73
CA ASP A 205 21.87 -28.51 1.27
C ASP A 205 22.31 -28.61 -0.20
N GLY A 206 22.52 -27.47 -0.86
CA GLY A 206 22.99 -27.37 -2.24
C GLY A 206 21.92 -27.46 -3.32
N ARG A 207 20.66 -27.75 -2.97
CA ARG A 207 19.54 -27.77 -3.94
C ARG A 207 19.10 -26.37 -4.34
N ARG A 208 18.41 -26.27 -5.46
CA ARG A 208 17.66 -25.07 -5.84
C ARG A 208 16.28 -25.09 -5.22
N LEU A 209 15.78 -23.91 -4.82
CA LEU A 209 14.49 -23.77 -4.17
C LEU A 209 13.34 -24.32 -5.02
N ARG A 210 13.33 -24.02 -6.33
CA ARG A 210 12.26 -24.51 -7.23
C ARG A 210 12.31 -26.02 -7.41
N ASP A 211 13.49 -26.60 -7.49
CA ASP A 211 13.66 -28.06 -7.60
C ASP A 211 13.20 -28.76 -6.30
N ALA A 212 13.53 -28.19 -5.16
CA ALA A 212 13.09 -28.71 -3.88
C ALA A 212 11.56 -28.65 -3.76
N MET A 213 10.95 -27.53 -4.10
CA MET A 213 9.49 -27.37 -4.06
C MET A 213 8.75 -28.25 -5.05
N GLY A 214 9.33 -28.54 -6.22
CA GLY A 214 8.76 -29.46 -7.19
C GLY A 214 8.63 -30.91 -6.68
N ARG A 215 9.46 -31.26 -5.66
CA ARG A 215 9.46 -32.58 -5.01
C ARG A 215 8.73 -32.61 -3.66
N ALA A 216 8.28 -31.44 -3.18
CA ALA A 216 7.55 -31.36 -1.93
C ALA A 216 6.15 -31.98 -2.05
N ASP A 217 5.69 -32.62 -0.98
CA ASP A 217 4.37 -33.22 -0.91
C ASP A 217 3.27 -32.19 -1.13
N VAL A 218 2.21 -32.63 -1.81
CA VAL A 218 1.01 -31.84 -2.01
C VAL A 218 0.22 -31.79 -0.70
N LEU A 219 0.01 -30.60 -0.15
CA LEU A 219 -0.85 -30.41 1.01
C LEU A 219 -2.34 -30.51 0.67
N GLY A 220 -2.72 -30.10 -0.54
CA GLY A 220 -4.10 -30.10 -0.99
C GLY A 220 -4.32 -29.22 -2.21
N CYS A 221 -5.59 -29.12 -2.61
CA CYS A 221 -6.03 -28.26 -3.69
C CYS A 221 -6.97 -27.18 -3.15
N CYS A 222 -6.98 -26.03 -3.80
CA CYS A 222 -7.91 -24.95 -3.52
C CYS A 222 -8.40 -24.29 -4.80
N GLU A 223 -9.48 -23.55 -4.69
CA GLU A 223 -9.96 -22.67 -5.75
C GLU A 223 -9.56 -21.22 -5.46
N VAL A 224 -9.10 -20.54 -6.48
CA VAL A 224 -8.70 -19.12 -6.39
C VAL A 224 -9.53 -18.32 -7.38
N ASP A 225 -10.22 -17.30 -6.86
CA ASP A 225 -10.90 -16.34 -7.71
C ASP A 225 -9.87 -15.37 -8.32
N VAL A 226 -9.85 -15.36 -9.64
CA VAL A 226 -9.01 -14.49 -10.44
C VAL A 226 -9.87 -13.35 -10.98
N PRO A 227 -9.64 -12.11 -10.57
CA PRO A 227 -10.48 -11.00 -10.99
C PRO A 227 -10.37 -10.73 -12.49
N ARG A 228 -11.43 -10.12 -13.05
CA ARG A 228 -11.43 -9.62 -14.42
C ARG A 228 -10.25 -8.66 -14.61
N ARG A 229 -9.53 -8.81 -15.72
CA ARG A 229 -8.52 -7.85 -16.16
C ARG A 229 -8.97 -7.16 -17.43
N SER A 230 -9.02 -5.82 -17.39
CA SER A 230 -9.21 -5.00 -18.60
C SER A 230 -7.92 -5.00 -19.42
N GLY A 231 -8.03 -5.15 -20.73
CA GLY A 231 -6.89 -5.01 -21.61
C GLY A 231 -6.36 -3.58 -21.60
N SER A 232 -5.04 -3.41 -21.72
CA SER A 232 -4.41 -2.11 -21.92
C SER A 232 -3.72 -2.05 -23.28
N LYS A 233 -3.85 -0.92 -23.97
CA LYS A 233 -3.16 -0.65 -25.26
C LYS A 233 -1.86 0.10 -25.00
N VAL A 234 -0.79 -0.30 -25.66
CA VAL A 234 0.46 0.49 -25.67
C VAL A 234 0.20 1.76 -26.48
N ARG A 235 0.41 2.92 -25.85
CA ARG A 235 0.19 4.21 -26.49
C ARG A 235 1.16 4.35 -27.69
N GLY A 236 0.62 4.52 -28.87
CA GLY A 236 1.42 4.75 -30.10
C GLY A 236 1.74 3.52 -30.95
N LEU A 237 1.55 2.30 -30.47
CA LEU A 237 1.90 1.09 -31.24
C LEU A 237 0.70 0.26 -31.70
N GLY A 238 -0.55 0.67 -31.36
CA GLY A 238 -1.76 -0.09 -31.71
C GLY A 238 -1.84 -1.51 -31.12
N ARG A 239 -0.84 -1.91 -30.36
CA ARG A 239 -0.69 -3.26 -29.78
C ARG A 239 -1.22 -3.29 -28.35
N TRP A 240 -1.82 -4.42 -27.95
CA TRP A 240 -2.22 -4.66 -26.59
C TRP A 240 -0.99 -5.07 -25.74
N ASP A 241 -0.74 -4.33 -24.68
CA ASP A 241 0.30 -4.65 -23.70
C ASP A 241 -0.13 -5.83 -22.82
N ARG A 242 -1.41 -5.83 -22.42
CA ARG A 242 -2.02 -6.91 -21.65
C ARG A 242 -3.34 -7.34 -22.29
N ARG A 243 -3.50 -8.63 -22.49
CA ARG A 243 -4.76 -9.18 -23.00
C ARG A 243 -5.87 -9.03 -21.96
N GLN A 244 -7.08 -8.76 -22.42
CA GLN A 244 -8.28 -8.79 -21.60
C GLN A 244 -8.52 -10.23 -21.10
N ARG A 245 -8.86 -10.37 -19.82
CA ARG A 245 -9.21 -11.66 -19.22
C ARG A 245 -10.51 -11.52 -18.43
N PRO A 246 -11.52 -12.39 -18.62
CA PRO A 246 -12.71 -12.43 -17.79
C PRO A 246 -12.35 -12.83 -16.35
N ALA A 247 -13.24 -12.54 -15.41
CA ALA A 247 -13.15 -13.12 -14.08
C ALA A 247 -13.31 -14.64 -14.20
N SER A 248 -12.51 -15.38 -13.48
CA SER A 248 -12.54 -16.85 -13.51
C SER A 248 -12.18 -17.42 -12.14
N ARG A 249 -12.61 -18.64 -11.89
CA ARG A 249 -12.18 -19.43 -10.72
C ARG A 249 -11.27 -20.53 -11.24
N VAL A 250 -10.08 -20.64 -10.67
CA VAL A 250 -9.07 -21.60 -11.11
C VAL A 250 -8.67 -22.53 -9.99
N ARG A 251 -8.43 -23.80 -10.34
CA ARG A 251 -7.94 -24.80 -9.39
C ARG A 251 -6.44 -24.67 -9.24
N CYS A 252 -5.98 -24.68 -8.00
CA CYS A 252 -4.57 -24.59 -7.64
C CYS A 252 -4.19 -25.71 -6.68
N VAL A 253 -2.96 -26.17 -6.79
CA VAL A 253 -2.33 -27.09 -5.84
C VAL A 253 -1.44 -26.29 -4.89
N LEU A 254 -1.42 -26.69 -3.63
CA LEU A 254 -0.53 -26.14 -2.62
C LEU A 254 0.50 -27.17 -2.18
N ARG A 255 1.74 -26.70 -2.03
CA ARG A 255 2.85 -27.41 -1.41
C ARG A 255 3.48 -26.54 -0.35
N CYS A 256 4.09 -27.15 0.65
CA CYS A 256 4.88 -26.45 1.65
C CYS A 256 6.11 -27.25 2.01
N MET A 257 7.18 -26.54 2.30
CA MET A 257 8.43 -27.12 2.79
C MET A 257 9.13 -26.10 3.70
N ARG A 258 9.72 -26.57 4.80
CA ARG A 258 10.64 -25.77 5.60
C ARG A 258 12.05 -25.95 5.08
N VAL A 259 12.74 -24.87 4.83
CA VAL A 259 14.07 -24.85 4.21
C VAL A 259 14.96 -23.79 4.84
N THR A 260 16.28 -23.99 4.72
CA THR A 260 17.25 -22.95 5.02
C THR A 260 17.83 -22.40 3.73
N LEU A 261 17.53 -21.13 3.44
CA LEU A 261 18.06 -20.42 2.28
C LEU A 261 19.56 -20.21 2.47
N ALA A 262 20.37 -20.56 1.47
CA ALA A 262 21.79 -20.29 1.50
C ALA A 262 22.06 -18.77 1.47
N PRO A 263 23.05 -18.28 2.24
CA PRO A 263 23.39 -16.87 2.24
C PRO A 263 23.91 -16.43 0.89
N PRO A 264 23.83 -15.12 0.55
CA PRO A 264 24.45 -14.58 -0.65
C PRO A 264 25.95 -14.88 -0.65
N GLN A 265 26.47 -15.38 -1.77
CA GLN A 265 27.89 -15.74 -1.90
C GLN A 265 28.79 -14.56 -1.55
N ASN A 266 29.79 -14.83 -0.70
CA ASN A 266 30.78 -13.85 -0.24
C ASN A 266 30.23 -12.67 0.56
N ASP A 267 29.11 -12.83 1.26
CA ASP A 267 28.65 -11.86 2.24
C ASP A 267 28.76 -12.45 3.66
N PRO A 268 29.81 -12.08 4.43
CA PRO A 268 30.07 -12.64 5.76
C PRO A 268 29.03 -12.26 6.82
N ARG A 269 28.12 -11.32 6.50
CA ARG A 269 27.04 -10.92 7.41
C ARG A 269 26.04 -12.04 7.64
N TYR A 270 25.87 -12.93 6.66
CA TYR A 270 24.87 -14.00 6.66
C TYR A 270 25.53 -15.36 6.89
N GLY A 271 25.75 -15.75 8.14
CA GLY A 271 26.52 -16.93 8.50
C GLY A 271 25.93 -18.26 8.01
N ALA A 272 24.95 -18.82 8.72
CA ALA A 272 24.41 -20.17 8.44
C ALA A 272 23.24 -20.21 7.46
N GLY A 273 22.82 -19.07 6.88
CA GLY A 273 21.62 -18.95 6.07
C GLY A 273 20.39 -18.54 6.88
N PHE A 274 19.23 -18.50 6.23
CA PHE A 274 17.97 -18.03 6.82
C PHE A 274 16.88 -19.11 6.69
N GLU A 275 16.30 -19.53 7.82
CA GLU A 275 15.25 -20.54 7.83
C GLU A 275 13.88 -19.90 7.52
N VAL A 276 13.14 -20.50 6.57
CA VAL A 276 11.80 -20.07 6.17
C VAL A 276 10.92 -21.27 5.87
N SER A 277 9.61 -21.10 6.02
CA SER A 277 8.63 -21.97 5.36
C SER A 277 8.35 -21.42 3.96
N VAL A 278 8.34 -22.28 2.97
CA VAL A 278 8.01 -21.92 1.58
C VAL A 278 6.66 -22.50 1.22
N VAL A 279 5.71 -21.66 0.86
CA VAL A 279 4.39 -22.07 0.36
C VAL A 279 4.36 -21.83 -1.14
N GLN A 280 4.15 -22.90 -1.90
CA GLN A 280 3.88 -22.80 -3.33
C GLN A 280 2.37 -22.92 -3.58
N ILE A 281 1.83 -22.00 -4.36
CA ILE A 281 0.51 -22.11 -4.97
C ILE A 281 0.66 -22.13 -6.48
N GLN A 282 0.24 -23.23 -7.12
CA GLN A 282 0.40 -23.43 -8.54
C GLN A 282 -0.94 -23.81 -9.19
N GLN A 283 -1.33 -23.06 -10.22
CA GLN A 283 -2.52 -23.33 -11.00
C GLN A 283 -2.37 -24.64 -11.78
N LEU A 284 -3.41 -25.50 -11.71
CA LEU A 284 -3.40 -26.81 -12.37
C LEU A 284 -3.80 -26.72 -13.85
N ASP A 285 -4.86 -25.98 -14.14
CA ASP A 285 -5.50 -25.96 -15.45
C ASP A 285 -5.48 -24.56 -16.08
N GLY A 286 -5.54 -24.46 -17.39
CA GLY A 286 -5.85 -23.23 -18.13
C GLY A 286 -4.63 -22.42 -18.58
N ALA A 287 -4.51 -21.17 -18.18
CA ALA A 287 -3.59 -20.18 -18.73
C ALA A 287 -2.13 -20.65 -18.85
N GLU A 288 -1.51 -20.34 -19.97
CA GLU A 288 -0.08 -20.49 -20.20
C GLU A 288 0.64 -19.12 -20.05
N GLY A 289 1.92 -19.16 -19.68
CA GLY A 289 2.77 -17.97 -19.56
C GLY A 289 2.53 -17.16 -18.29
N ASP A 290 2.75 -15.85 -18.39
CA ASP A 290 2.74 -14.90 -17.25
C ASP A 290 1.38 -14.77 -16.54
N ASP A 291 0.31 -15.28 -17.12
CA ASP A 291 -1.04 -15.23 -16.56
C ASP A 291 -1.34 -16.39 -15.60
N ARG A 292 -0.47 -17.40 -15.55
CA ARG A 292 -0.60 -18.54 -14.67
C ARG A 292 -0.24 -18.19 -13.23
N ILE A 293 -1.05 -18.66 -12.29
CA ILE A 293 -0.69 -18.55 -10.88
C ILE A 293 0.42 -19.57 -10.60
N ASP A 294 1.60 -19.08 -10.30
CA ASP A 294 2.73 -19.84 -9.77
C ASP A 294 3.52 -18.93 -8.83
N TRP A 295 3.15 -18.98 -7.55
CA TRP A 295 3.79 -18.16 -6.53
C TRP A 295 4.54 -19.05 -5.54
N LEU A 296 5.77 -18.65 -5.27
CA LEU A 296 6.56 -19.13 -4.13
C LEU A 296 6.54 -18.02 -3.08
N LEU A 297 5.95 -18.30 -1.92
CA LEU A 297 5.86 -17.38 -0.79
C LEU A 297 6.84 -17.83 0.27
N LEU A 298 7.79 -16.95 0.62
CA LEU A 298 8.72 -17.11 1.73
C LEU A 298 8.00 -16.58 2.98
N CYS A 299 7.83 -17.43 3.98
CA CYS A 299 7.09 -17.13 5.19
C CYS A 299 7.99 -17.31 6.42
N SER A 300 7.94 -16.35 7.35
CA SER A 300 8.55 -16.52 8.66
C SER A 300 7.68 -17.43 9.53
N GLY A 301 8.30 -18.31 10.26
CA GLY A 301 7.60 -19.23 11.15
C GLY A 301 7.04 -20.49 10.48
N PRO A 302 6.47 -21.40 11.27
CA PRO A 302 6.01 -22.70 10.78
C PRO A 302 4.73 -22.57 9.95
N VAL A 303 4.60 -23.45 8.96
CA VAL A 303 3.39 -23.70 8.19
C VAL A 303 3.16 -25.22 8.23
N ASP A 304 2.28 -25.67 9.12
CA ASP A 304 2.17 -27.08 9.51
C ASP A 304 1.06 -27.85 8.76
N GLY A 305 0.36 -27.18 7.84
CA GLY A 305 -0.69 -27.84 7.08
C GLY A 305 -1.41 -26.95 6.08
N LEU A 306 -2.47 -27.51 5.46
CA LEU A 306 -3.23 -26.84 4.42
C LEU A 306 -3.86 -25.51 4.91
N ALA A 307 -4.40 -25.49 6.13
CA ALA A 307 -5.04 -24.29 6.68
C ALA A 307 -4.05 -23.13 6.82
N ASP A 308 -2.83 -23.41 7.31
CA ASP A 308 -1.78 -22.42 7.44
C ASP A 308 -1.30 -21.93 6.06
N ALA A 309 -1.09 -22.85 5.12
CA ALA A 309 -0.69 -22.50 3.77
C ALA A 309 -1.75 -21.61 3.08
N MET A 310 -3.03 -21.94 3.25
CA MET A 310 -4.15 -21.13 2.75
C MET A 310 -4.17 -19.74 3.39
N ARG A 311 -3.88 -19.65 4.69
CA ARG A 311 -3.77 -18.35 5.41
C ARG A 311 -2.64 -17.50 4.82
N MET A 312 -1.45 -18.07 4.57
CA MET A 312 -0.33 -17.34 3.94
C MET A 312 -0.71 -16.83 2.55
N VAL A 313 -1.33 -17.66 1.73
CA VAL A 313 -1.85 -17.26 0.41
C VAL A 313 -2.91 -16.16 0.55
N GLY A 314 -3.82 -16.28 1.51
CA GLY A 314 -4.83 -15.28 1.82
C GLY A 314 -4.22 -13.93 2.19
N TRP A 315 -3.21 -13.93 3.06
CA TRP A 315 -2.47 -12.71 3.44
C TRP A 315 -1.75 -12.09 2.24
N TYR A 316 -1.06 -12.88 1.43
CA TYR A 316 -0.38 -12.37 0.24
C TYR A 316 -1.36 -11.76 -0.79
N ARG A 317 -2.53 -12.35 -0.97
CA ARG A 317 -3.56 -11.80 -1.87
C ARG A 317 -4.02 -10.41 -1.45
N ARG A 318 -4.01 -10.08 -0.16
CA ARG A 318 -4.37 -8.75 0.35
C ARG A 318 -3.37 -7.67 -0.04
N ARG A 319 -2.15 -8.03 -0.45
CA ARG A 319 -1.16 -7.09 -0.96
C ARG A 319 -1.72 -6.18 -2.06
N TRP A 320 -2.68 -6.69 -2.82
CA TRP A 320 -3.34 -5.88 -3.85
C TRP A 320 -3.99 -4.59 -3.33
N LEU A 321 -4.34 -4.52 -2.07
CA LEU A 321 -4.95 -3.32 -1.48
C LEU A 321 -4.01 -2.11 -1.51
N ILE A 322 -2.70 -2.30 -1.42
CA ILE A 322 -1.77 -1.17 -1.52
C ILE A 322 -1.63 -0.66 -2.97
N GLU A 323 -1.80 -1.53 -3.97
CA GLU A 323 -1.90 -1.10 -5.38
C GLU A 323 -3.17 -0.28 -5.63
N GLU A 324 -4.29 -0.65 -5.01
CA GLU A 324 -5.54 0.12 -5.04
C GLU A 324 -5.38 1.47 -4.32
N PHE A 325 -4.64 1.51 -3.20
CA PHE A 325 -4.26 2.76 -2.54
C PHE A 325 -3.46 3.66 -3.48
N HIS A 326 -2.40 3.16 -4.12
CA HIS A 326 -1.62 3.95 -5.08
C HIS A 326 -2.47 4.44 -6.26
N LYS A 327 -3.40 3.62 -6.73
CA LYS A 327 -4.32 4.01 -7.80
C LYS A 327 -5.32 5.09 -7.34
N ALA A 328 -5.84 5.00 -6.10
CA ALA A 328 -6.69 6.03 -5.51
C ALA A 328 -5.94 7.36 -5.40
N GLN A 329 -4.70 7.34 -4.92
CA GLN A 329 -3.84 8.51 -4.80
C GLN A 329 -3.51 9.13 -6.18
N LYS A 330 -3.04 8.34 -7.12
CA LYS A 330 -2.55 8.81 -8.42
C LYS A 330 -3.70 9.23 -9.34
N THR A 331 -4.66 8.34 -9.54
CA THR A 331 -5.78 8.52 -10.47
C THR A 331 -6.97 9.18 -9.79
N GLY A 332 -7.33 8.73 -8.60
CA GLY A 332 -8.44 9.27 -7.81
C GLY A 332 -8.20 10.74 -7.47
N CYS A 333 -7.21 11.02 -6.65
CA CYS A 333 -6.83 12.40 -6.26
C CYS A 333 -6.17 13.19 -7.39
N ARG A 334 -5.87 12.56 -8.53
CA ARG A 334 -5.23 13.16 -9.72
C ARG A 334 -3.87 13.78 -9.43
N LEU A 335 -3.10 13.14 -8.58
CA LEU A 335 -1.75 13.58 -8.23
C LEU A 335 -0.87 13.77 -9.48
N GLU A 336 -0.88 12.80 -10.40
CA GLU A 336 -0.06 12.83 -11.60
C GLU A 336 -0.51 13.86 -12.65
N ALA A 337 -1.73 14.40 -12.54
CA ALA A 337 -2.22 15.48 -13.39
C ALA A 337 -1.78 16.89 -12.91
N THR A 338 -0.98 16.97 -11.84
CA THR A 338 -0.47 18.24 -11.31
C THR A 338 0.55 18.86 -12.27
N GLN A 339 0.56 20.20 -12.32
CA GLN A 339 1.54 21.00 -13.08
C GLN A 339 2.63 21.60 -12.17
N LEU A 340 2.81 21.07 -10.97
CA LEU A 340 3.91 21.45 -10.09
C LEU A 340 5.25 21.11 -10.73
N LYS A 341 6.22 22.05 -10.59
CA LYS A 341 7.56 21.94 -11.21
C LYS A 341 8.66 21.61 -10.21
N SER A 342 8.32 21.39 -8.96
CA SER A 342 9.27 21.05 -7.89
C SER A 342 8.92 19.67 -7.33
N ALA A 343 9.92 18.80 -7.20
CA ALA A 343 9.77 17.49 -6.57
C ALA A 343 9.20 17.61 -5.15
N ASP A 344 9.72 18.54 -4.34
CA ASP A 344 9.25 18.80 -2.99
C ASP A 344 7.77 19.16 -2.93
N ALA A 345 7.31 20.02 -3.86
CA ALA A 345 5.90 20.39 -3.90
C ALA A 345 5.01 19.20 -4.32
N VAL A 346 5.48 18.35 -5.25
CA VAL A 346 4.80 17.11 -5.64
C VAL A 346 4.75 16.15 -4.47
N VAL A 347 5.83 15.98 -3.72
CA VAL A 347 5.90 15.10 -2.55
C VAL A 347 4.94 15.56 -1.44
N ARG A 348 4.89 16.86 -1.13
CA ARG A 348 3.92 17.40 -0.15
C ARG A 348 2.48 17.18 -0.60
N LEU A 349 2.20 17.38 -1.89
CA LEU A 349 0.88 17.07 -2.45
C LEU A 349 0.60 15.55 -2.38
N ALA A 350 1.59 14.70 -2.63
CA ALA A 350 1.46 13.25 -2.53
C ALA A 350 1.13 12.80 -1.10
N ALA A 351 1.74 13.42 -0.09
CA ALA A 351 1.42 13.14 1.31
C ALA A 351 -0.06 13.48 1.64
N ILE A 352 -0.55 14.65 1.20
CA ILE A 352 -1.97 15.03 1.35
C ILE A 352 -2.88 14.02 0.63
N CYS A 353 -2.57 13.71 -0.64
CA CYS A 353 -3.35 12.75 -1.43
C CYS A 353 -3.30 11.34 -0.82
N GLY A 354 -2.23 10.99 -0.11
CA GLY A 354 -2.09 9.73 0.62
C GLY A 354 -3.16 9.56 1.70
N VAL A 355 -3.30 10.57 2.56
CA VAL A 355 -4.33 10.58 3.61
C VAL A 355 -5.74 10.46 3.01
N MET A 356 -6.00 11.21 1.94
CA MET A 356 -7.31 11.19 1.27
C MET A 356 -7.59 9.85 0.58
N ALA A 357 -6.58 9.24 -0.03
CA ALA A 357 -6.70 7.93 -0.67
C ALA A 357 -7.02 6.82 0.33
N VAL A 358 -6.44 6.88 1.54
CA VAL A 358 -6.77 5.97 2.64
C VAL A 358 -8.23 6.10 3.03
N GLY A 359 -8.73 7.32 3.26
CA GLY A 359 -10.14 7.53 3.60
C GLY A 359 -11.09 6.97 2.53
N MET A 360 -10.78 7.16 1.24
CA MET A 360 -11.56 6.55 0.17
C MET A 360 -11.50 5.02 0.19
N LEU A 361 -10.34 4.44 0.50
CA LEU A 361 -10.16 2.99 0.57
C LEU A 361 -10.93 2.41 1.75
N GLN A 362 -10.85 3.03 2.94
CA GLN A 362 -11.60 2.66 4.14
C GLN A 362 -13.11 2.74 3.92
N LEU A 363 -13.59 3.84 3.32
CA LEU A 363 -15.01 4.02 3.01
C LEU A 363 -15.52 2.92 2.08
N ARG A 364 -14.77 2.60 1.01
CA ARG A 364 -15.14 1.52 0.09
C ARG A 364 -15.13 0.16 0.76
N ASP A 365 -14.14 -0.10 1.58
CA ASP A 365 -13.98 -1.37 2.29
C ASP A 365 -15.13 -1.61 3.27
N ALA A 366 -15.41 -0.63 4.13
CA ALA A 366 -16.52 -0.67 5.08
C ALA A 366 -17.91 -0.78 4.40
N ALA A 367 -18.12 -0.04 3.31
CA ALA A 367 -19.37 -0.13 2.54
C ALA A 367 -19.57 -1.51 1.89
N THR A 368 -18.49 -2.22 1.54
CA THR A 368 -18.57 -3.57 0.96
C THR A 368 -18.62 -4.68 1.99
N ALA A 369 -18.15 -4.45 3.21
CA ALA A 369 -18.27 -5.40 4.31
C ALA A 369 -19.73 -5.59 4.74
N SER A 370 -20.55 -4.55 4.62
CA SER A 370 -21.98 -4.58 4.98
C SER A 370 -22.85 -5.52 4.13
N ASP A 371 -22.34 -6.00 2.98
CA ASP A 371 -23.05 -7.04 2.19
C ASP A 371 -23.18 -8.39 2.94
N LYS A 372 -22.58 -8.54 4.13
CA LYS A 372 -22.45 -9.81 4.86
C LYS A 372 -23.06 -9.84 6.27
N GLY A 373 -23.72 -8.80 6.70
CA GLY A 373 -24.29 -8.73 8.07
C GLY A 373 -24.67 -7.32 8.47
N ASP A 374 -24.41 -6.93 9.72
CA ASP A 374 -24.77 -5.63 10.27
C ASP A 374 -24.20 -4.48 9.42
N GLU A 375 -25.10 -3.67 8.87
CA GLU A 375 -24.71 -2.48 8.12
C GLU A 375 -24.28 -1.38 9.10
N PRO A 376 -22.99 -0.97 9.12
CA PRO A 376 -22.54 0.10 10.00
C PRO A 376 -23.24 1.42 9.61
N LEU A 377 -23.59 2.23 10.62
CA LEU A 377 -24.21 3.53 10.41
C LEU A 377 -23.16 4.56 10.01
N ALA A 378 -23.53 5.45 9.09
CA ALA A 378 -22.62 6.49 8.63
C ALA A 378 -22.20 7.44 9.75
N VAL A 379 -23.09 7.75 10.70
CA VAL A 379 -22.81 8.65 11.85
C VAL A 379 -21.74 8.12 12.80
N GLU A 380 -21.47 6.82 12.81
CA GLU A 380 -20.41 6.21 13.63
C GLU A 380 -19.01 6.44 13.07
N HIS A 381 -18.90 6.78 11.79
CA HIS A 381 -17.63 6.85 11.05
C HIS A 381 -17.37 8.17 10.36
N ILE A 382 -18.43 8.96 10.11
CA ILE A 382 -18.40 10.17 9.29
C ILE A 382 -18.94 11.35 10.09
N ASP A 383 -18.35 12.51 9.88
CA ASP A 383 -18.83 13.76 10.48
C ASP A 383 -20.33 14.00 10.23
N GLY A 384 -21.06 14.35 11.28
CA GLY A 384 -22.52 14.46 11.26
C GLY A 384 -23.07 15.42 10.21
N LEU A 385 -22.36 16.53 9.90
CA LEU A 385 -22.79 17.47 8.86
C LEU A 385 -22.69 16.83 7.47
N TRP A 386 -21.66 16.04 7.21
CA TRP A 386 -21.55 15.29 5.96
C TRP A 386 -22.66 14.27 5.81
N VAL A 387 -22.99 13.56 6.91
CA VAL A 387 -24.09 12.59 6.92
C VAL A 387 -25.41 13.27 6.68
N ALA A 388 -25.69 14.41 7.33
CA ALA A 388 -26.91 15.20 7.14
C ALA A 388 -27.05 15.69 5.68
N VAL A 389 -25.97 16.20 5.07
CA VAL A 389 -25.96 16.61 3.67
C VAL A 389 -26.29 15.43 2.74
N VAL A 390 -25.62 14.29 2.93
CA VAL A 390 -25.84 13.11 2.10
C VAL A 390 -27.24 12.56 2.27
N SER A 391 -27.77 12.53 3.51
CA SER A 391 -29.14 12.12 3.83
C SER A 391 -30.17 12.96 3.04
N LYS A 392 -30.01 14.26 3.04
CA LYS A 392 -30.90 15.17 2.24
C LYS A 392 -30.77 14.93 0.73
N LEU A 393 -29.57 14.61 0.23
CA LEU A 393 -29.36 14.34 -1.20
C LEU A 393 -29.93 13.00 -1.69
N CYS A 394 -30.24 12.07 -0.79
CA CYS A 394 -30.88 10.80 -1.12
C CYS A 394 -32.31 10.67 -0.57
N ASP A 395 -32.91 11.80 -0.16
CA ASP A 395 -34.25 11.85 0.43
C ASP A 395 -34.44 10.88 1.61
N HIS A 396 -33.35 10.62 2.36
CA HIS A 396 -33.39 9.79 3.54
C HIS A 396 -33.89 10.60 4.73
N ALA A 397 -34.93 10.11 5.40
CA ALA A 397 -35.67 10.91 6.39
C ALA A 397 -34.83 11.24 7.65
N ASP A 398 -34.05 10.28 8.12
CA ASP A 398 -33.27 10.41 9.36
C ASP A 398 -31.78 10.15 9.13
N PRO A 399 -30.91 11.18 9.23
CA PRO A 399 -29.46 11.02 9.08
C PRO A 399 -28.86 9.97 10.02
N ALA A 400 -29.42 9.77 11.21
CA ALA A 400 -28.90 8.82 12.19
C ALA A 400 -29.03 7.34 11.73
N THR A 401 -29.95 7.07 10.83
CA THR A 401 -30.20 5.71 10.31
C THR A 401 -29.58 5.45 8.94
N LEU A 402 -28.89 6.44 8.36
CA LEU A 402 -28.21 6.27 7.07
C LEU A 402 -27.08 5.27 7.19
N SER A 403 -27.13 4.17 6.41
CA SER A 403 -26.03 3.20 6.41
C SER A 403 -24.78 3.73 5.69
N LEU A 404 -23.62 3.23 6.08
CA LEU A 404 -22.35 3.60 5.44
C LEU A 404 -22.31 3.20 3.95
N LYS A 405 -23.03 2.13 3.59
CA LYS A 405 -23.21 1.71 2.19
C LYS A 405 -24.02 2.73 1.40
N GLN A 406 -25.16 3.18 1.93
CA GLN A 406 -25.99 4.23 1.30
C GLN A 406 -25.19 5.53 1.15
N PHE A 407 -24.41 5.91 2.18
CA PHE A 407 -23.51 7.05 2.13
C PHE A 407 -22.48 6.93 0.99
N TYR A 408 -21.80 5.79 0.89
CA TYR A 408 -20.85 5.48 -0.19
C TYR A 408 -21.49 5.53 -1.57
N GLU A 409 -22.69 4.92 -1.72
CA GLU A 409 -23.41 4.91 -2.99
C GLU A 409 -23.81 6.32 -3.43
N GLN A 410 -24.23 7.15 -2.48
CA GLN A 410 -24.58 8.53 -2.80
C GLN A 410 -23.35 9.37 -3.21
N ILE A 411 -22.20 9.17 -2.54
CA ILE A 411 -20.95 9.76 -3.02
C ILE A 411 -20.65 9.33 -4.45
N ALA A 412 -20.79 8.06 -4.77
CA ALA A 412 -20.54 7.56 -6.12
C ALA A 412 -21.50 8.19 -7.14
N ARG A 413 -22.81 8.36 -6.80
CA ARG A 413 -23.80 9.02 -7.64
C ARG A 413 -23.44 10.49 -7.90
N GLN A 414 -23.03 11.22 -6.87
CA GLN A 414 -22.57 12.60 -7.02
C GLN A 414 -21.33 12.71 -7.91
N GLY A 415 -20.52 11.65 -7.97
CA GLY A 415 -19.40 11.54 -8.91
C GLY A 415 -19.76 11.06 -10.30
N GLY A 416 -21.04 10.88 -10.60
CA GLY A 416 -21.55 10.49 -11.92
C GLY A 416 -21.67 8.97 -12.14
N TYR A 417 -21.62 8.15 -11.08
CA TYR A 417 -21.82 6.71 -11.20
C TYR A 417 -23.33 6.36 -11.28
N LEU A 418 -23.71 5.52 -12.24
CA LEU A 418 -25.12 5.29 -12.60
C LEU A 418 -25.71 4.00 -12.01
N PHE A 419 -24.91 3.13 -11.38
CA PHE A 419 -25.34 1.84 -10.81
C PHE A 419 -26.17 0.98 -11.78
N ARG A 420 -25.73 0.85 -13.03
CA ARG A 420 -26.35 -0.05 -14.01
C ARG A 420 -26.05 -1.51 -13.66
N LYS A 421 -26.91 -2.45 -14.04
CA LYS A 421 -26.84 -3.87 -13.70
C LYS A 421 -25.46 -4.54 -13.91
N ASN A 422 -24.69 -4.08 -14.90
CA ASN A 422 -23.40 -4.66 -15.26
C ASN A 422 -22.22 -3.69 -15.03
N ASP A 423 -22.46 -2.57 -14.36
CA ASP A 423 -21.41 -1.62 -14.06
C ASP A 423 -20.39 -2.26 -13.09
N PRO A 424 -19.06 -2.10 -13.32
CA PRO A 424 -18.07 -2.45 -12.33
C PRO A 424 -18.25 -1.56 -11.09
N ARG A 425 -17.54 -1.86 -10.01
CA ARG A 425 -17.53 -0.96 -8.84
C ARG A 425 -17.12 0.46 -9.21
N PRO A 426 -17.65 1.52 -8.51
CA PRO A 426 -17.26 2.90 -8.75
C PRO A 426 -15.74 3.08 -8.74
N GLY A 427 -15.21 3.73 -9.79
CA GLY A 427 -13.77 4.00 -9.89
C GLY A 427 -13.34 5.11 -8.93
N TRP A 428 -12.05 5.14 -8.57
CA TRP A 428 -11.48 6.11 -7.63
C TRP A 428 -11.70 7.57 -8.04
N GLN A 429 -11.63 7.86 -9.34
CA GLN A 429 -11.90 9.21 -9.86
C GLN A 429 -13.35 9.62 -9.62
N CYS A 430 -14.29 8.69 -9.82
CA CYS A 430 -15.70 8.93 -9.55
C CYS A 430 -15.96 9.22 -8.07
N LEU A 431 -15.42 8.37 -7.17
CA LEU A 431 -15.53 8.60 -5.72
C LEU A 431 -14.91 9.94 -5.32
N TRP A 432 -13.75 10.27 -5.83
CA TRP A 432 -13.11 11.55 -5.58
C TRP A 432 -13.96 12.74 -6.02
N GLN A 433 -14.55 12.68 -7.21
CA GLN A 433 -15.46 13.72 -7.72
C GLN A 433 -16.68 13.87 -6.81
N GLY A 434 -17.27 12.75 -6.37
CA GLY A 434 -18.41 12.76 -5.46
C GLY A 434 -18.07 13.40 -4.12
N ILE A 435 -16.93 13.02 -3.51
CA ILE A 435 -16.44 13.64 -2.26
C ILE A 435 -16.27 15.16 -2.45
N GLN A 436 -15.69 15.60 -3.57
CA GLN A 436 -15.52 17.04 -3.84
C GLN A 436 -16.87 17.77 -3.97
N GLN A 437 -17.85 17.14 -4.60
CA GLN A 437 -19.19 17.71 -4.75
C GLN A 437 -19.89 17.83 -3.38
N ILE A 438 -19.88 16.77 -2.55
CA ILE A 438 -20.45 16.81 -1.21
C ILE A 438 -19.76 17.88 -0.37
N ARG A 439 -18.45 17.97 -0.43
CA ARG A 439 -17.68 18.99 0.29
C ARG A 439 -18.14 20.41 -0.06
N GLN A 440 -18.44 20.70 -1.31
CA GLN A 440 -18.94 22.01 -1.73
C GLN A 440 -20.28 22.35 -1.05
N TYR A 441 -21.16 21.36 -0.89
CA TYR A 441 -22.42 21.56 -0.15
C TYR A 441 -22.16 21.79 1.33
N VAL A 442 -21.30 20.99 1.96
CA VAL A 442 -20.92 21.18 3.36
C VAL A 442 -20.32 22.56 3.60
N ASP A 443 -19.35 22.97 2.77
CA ASP A 443 -18.71 24.29 2.85
C ASP A 443 -19.73 25.43 2.68
N ALA A 444 -20.71 25.29 1.79
CA ALA A 444 -21.75 26.27 1.56
C ALA A 444 -22.69 26.42 2.78
N ILE A 445 -23.11 25.29 3.37
CA ILE A 445 -23.97 25.26 4.54
C ILE A 445 -23.27 25.91 5.74
N GLN A 446 -22.02 25.54 6.00
CA GLN A 446 -21.23 26.14 7.07
C GLN A 446 -21.08 27.66 6.92
N ARG A 447 -20.81 28.16 5.71
CA ARG A 447 -20.62 29.60 5.45
C ARG A 447 -21.91 30.39 5.57
N LEU A 448 -23.03 29.80 5.20
CA LEU A 448 -24.35 30.44 5.27
C LEU A 448 -25.01 30.29 6.64
N GLY A 449 -24.42 29.52 7.55
CA GLY A 449 -24.99 29.23 8.87
C GLY A 449 -26.33 28.50 8.77
N LEU A 450 -26.53 27.70 7.71
CA LEU A 450 -27.80 26.96 7.51
C LEU A 450 -27.85 25.74 8.44
N ASN A 451 -28.99 25.56 9.10
CA ASN A 451 -29.29 24.34 9.84
C ASN A 451 -30.03 23.35 8.91
N LEU A 452 -29.51 22.12 8.76
CA LEU A 452 -30.11 21.08 7.92
C LEU A 452 -31.12 20.21 8.64
N GLY A 453 -31.28 20.42 9.94
CA GLY A 453 -32.13 19.60 10.79
C GLY A 453 -32.99 20.41 11.69
N GLU A 454 -34.17 20.67 11.32
CA GLU A 454 -35.41 20.61 12.06
C GLU A 454 -36.52 20.24 11.13
#